data_595e476146aaa03f60f70ee195b81db4
#
_entry.id   595e476146aaa03f60f70ee195b81db4
#
_cell.length_a   1.000
_cell.length_b   1.000
_cell.length_c   1.000
_cell.angle_alpha   90.00
_cell.angle_beta   90.00
_cell.angle_gamma   90.00
#
_symmetry.space_group_name_H-M   'P 1'
#
loop_
_entity.id
_entity.type
_entity.pdbx_description
1 polymer ?
#
loop_
_entity_poly.entity_id
_entity_poly.type
_entity_poly.pdbx_seq_one_letter_code
_entity_poly.pdbx_strand_id
1 'polypeptide(L)'
;QRQMCIRDRVRIVIFMGYLMLCSHMKDIRRVFQYHGAEHKTIFCYEHGLPLTVENVRIQPRHHPRCGTSFLFVVIVVSILLSSVLFSFVEVTNTFARMGLHLLLLPVIVSLTYELNRVVGRYDNRLTRLVSAPGMWLQNWTTFEPDDSMIEVGIRAFTLVLPEEKGKDQW
;
A
#
# COMPACT_ATOMS: atom_id res chain seq x y z
N GLN A 1 -0.17 -29.80 0.27
CA GLN A 1 0.03 -28.71 1.24
C GLN A 1 1.49 -28.19 1.24
N ARG A 2 2.51 -29.04 1.33
CA ARG A 2 3.93 -28.62 1.39
C ARG A 2 4.39 -27.86 0.14
N GLN A 3 3.94 -28.25 -1.06
CA GLN A 3 4.28 -27.55 -2.31
C GLN A 3 3.56 -26.20 -2.47
N MET A 4 2.38 -26.03 -1.90
CA MET A 4 1.68 -24.72 -1.88
C MET A 4 2.42 -23.72 -0.99
N CYS A 5 2.81 -24.11 0.22
CA CYS A 5 3.60 -23.25 1.11
C CYS A 5 4.94 -22.81 0.51
N ILE A 6 5.61 -23.67 -0.26
CA ILE A 6 6.87 -23.31 -0.93
C ILE A 6 6.63 -22.27 -2.02
N ARG A 7 5.59 -22.46 -2.87
CA ARG A 7 5.25 -21.51 -3.93
C ARG A 7 4.88 -20.12 -3.37
N ASP A 8 4.15 -20.08 -2.27
CA ASP A 8 3.72 -18.82 -1.67
C ASP A 8 4.89 -18.06 -1.02
N ARG A 9 5.81 -18.77 -0.37
CA ARG A 9 7.08 -18.18 0.11
C ARG A 9 7.94 -17.64 -1.04
N VAL A 10 8.05 -18.38 -2.13
CA VAL A 10 8.81 -17.97 -3.31
C VAL A 10 8.22 -16.70 -3.94
N ARG A 11 6.90 -16.57 -4.02
CA ARG A 11 6.23 -15.34 -4.50
C ARG A 11 6.59 -14.13 -3.65
N ILE A 12 6.53 -14.26 -2.33
CA ILE A 12 6.88 -13.16 -1.42
C ILE A 12 8.36 -12.79 -1.58
N VAL A 13 9.26 -13.77 -1.63
CA VAL A 13 10.71 -13.52 -1.80
C VAL A 13 10.99 -12.83 -3.13
N ILE A 14 10.37 -13.29 -4.25
CA ILE A 14 10.53 -12.68 -5.57
C ILE A 14 10.00 -11.24 -5.54
N PHE A 15 8.83 -11.01 -4.96
CA PHE A 15 8.23 -9.68 -4.86
C PHE A 15 9.13 -8.73 -4.06
N MET A 16 9.61 -9.15 -2.90
CA MET A 16 10.50 -8.36 -2.06
C MET A 16 11.84 -8.09 -2.75
N GLY A 17 12.44 -9.10 -3.38
CA GLY A 17 13.68 -8.95 -4.15
C GLY A 17 13.53 -7.99 -5.33
N TYR A 18 12.40 -8.05 -6.04
CA TYR A 18 12.07 -7.12 -7.12
C TYR A 18 11.96 -5.68 -6.61
N LEU A 19 11.22 -5.44 -5.51
CA LEU A 19 11.10 -4.10 -4.92
C LEU A 19 12.44 -3.55 -4.46
N MET A 20 13.26 -4.37 -3.80
CA MET A 20 14.61 -3.97 -3.40
C MET A 20 15.46 -3.59 -4.61
N LEU A 21 15.45 -4.39 -5.68
CA LEU A 21 16.19 -4.11 -6.89
C LEU A 21 15.73 -2.80 -7.53
N CYS A 22 14.41 -2.61 -7.67
CA CYS A 22 13.83 -1.39 -8.21
C CYS A 22 14.20 -0.16 -7.39
N SER A 23 14.22 -0.26 -6.05
CA SER A 23 14.54 0.86 -5.17
C SER A 23 15.96 1.41 -5.35
N HIS A 24 16.88 0.63 -5.94
CA HIS A 24 18.26 1.03 -6.25
C HIS A 24 18.40 1.72 -7.61
N MET A 25 17.40 1.60 -8.49
CA MET A 25 17.41 2.27 -9.79
C MET A 25 17.17 3.77 -9.60
N LYS A 26 18.01 4.65 -10.19
CA LYS A 26 17.95 6.10 -9.99
C LYS A 26 16.58 6.70 -10.31
N ASP A 27 15.98 6.30 -11.43
CA ASP A 27 14.68 6.82 -11.86
C ASP A 27 13.54 6.38 -10.93
N ILE A 28 13.54 5.10 -10.53
CA ILE A 28 12.55 4.57 -9.60
C ILE A 28 12.72 5.19 -8.20
N ARG A 29 13.97 5.37 -7.77
CA ARG A 29 14.26 6.05 -6.50
C ARG A 29 13.66 7.45 -6.47
N ARG A 30 13.73 8.18 -7.58
CA ARG A 30 13.13 9.51 -7.71
C ARG A 30 11.59 9.45 -7.60
N VAL A 31 10.96 8.46 -8.22
CA VAL A 31 9.50 8.23 -8.05
C VAL A 31 9.17 7.95 -6.58
N PHE A 32 9.98 7.18 -5.89
CA PHE A 32 9.78 6.89 -4.47
C PHE A 32 10.06 8.10 -3.55
N GLN A 33 10.84 9.08 -3.99
CA GLN A 33 10.97 10.37 -3.31
C GLN A 33 9.70 11.22 -3.47
N TYR A 34 9.11 11.28 -4.66
CA TYR A 34 7.80 11.92 -4.86
C TYR A 34 6.70 11.26 -4.03
N HIS A 35 6.70 9.92 -3.92
CA HIS A 35 5.81 9.19 -3.05
C HIS A 35 6.00 9.58 -1.57
N GLY A 36 7.25 9.78 -1.14
CA GLY A 36 7.54 10.33 0.19
C GLY A 36 7.00 11.76 0.37
N ALA A 37 7.11 12.62 -0.65
CA ALA A 37 6.56 13.97 -0.63
C ALA A 37 5.03 13.97 -0.52
N GLU A 38 4.35 13.06 -1.23
CA GLU A 38 2.90 12.86 -1.13
C GLU A 38 2.49 12.50 0.29
N HIS A 39 3.12 11.50 0.91
CA HIS A 39 2.82 11.11 2.29
C HIS A 39 3.00 12.24 3.30
N LYS A 40 4.12 12.97 3.20
CA LYS A 40 4.39 14.12 4.07
C LYS A 40 3.35 15.22 3.88
N THR A 41 2.91 15.48 2.66
CA THR A 41 1.88 16.49 2.34
C THR A 41 0.53 16.09 2.93
N ILE A 42 0.14 14.81 2.80
CA ILE A 42 -1.10 14.29 3.37
C ILE A 42 -1.08 14.41 4.90
N PHE A 43 0.01 14.02 5.57
CA PHE A 43 0.13 14.19 7.02
C PHE A 43 0.03 15.65 7.46
N CYS A 44 0.67 16.56 6.74
CA CYS A 44 0.60 17.99 7.03
C CYS A 44 -0.86 18.49 6.98
N TYR A 45 -1.61 18.05 5.97
CA TYR A 45 -3.02 18.37 5.81
C TYR A 45 -3.89 17.75 6.91
N GLU A 46 -3.70 16.47 7.23
CA GLU A 46 -4.44 15.75 8.27
C GLU A 46 -4.23 16.34 9.67
N HIS A 47 -3.05 16.91 9.93
CA HIS A 47 -2.76 17.65 11.15
C HIS A 47 -3.30 19.10 11.15
N GLY A 48 -3.98 19.52 10.07
CA GLY A 48 -4.53 20.87 9.96
C GLY A 48 -3.48 21.97 9.83
N LEU A 49 -2.24 21.63 9.46
CA LEU A 49 -1.16 22.58 9.31
C LEU A 49 -1.20 23.25 7.92
N PRO A 50 -0.77 24.52 7.79
CA PRO A 50 -0.59 25.14 6.50
C PRO A 50 0.34 24.34 5.59
N LEU A 51 -0.05 24.12 4.35
CA LEU A 51 0.72 23.39 3.34
C LEU A 51 1.91 24.26 2.84
N THR A 52 2.94 24.37 3.65
CA THR A 52 4.21 25.02 3.31
C THR A 52 5.32 23.98 3.28
N VAL A 53 6.39 24.25 2.54
CA VAL A 53 7.54 23.33 2.46
C VAL A 53 8.11 23.02 3.85
N GLU A 54 8.21 24.01 4.73
CA GLU A 54 8.71 23.86 6.09
C GLU A 54 7.86 22.90 6.91
N ASN A 55 6.54 23.04 6.87
CA ASN A 55 5.60 22.20 7.63
C ASN A 55 5.53 20.78 7.08
N VAL A 56 5.63 20.63 5.77
CA VAL A 56 5.61 19.31 5.11
C VAL A 56 6.93 18.57 5.34
N ARG A 57 8.06 19.26 5.30
CA ARG A 57 9.39 18.66 5.49
C ARG A 57 9.55 17.90 6.80
N ILE A 58 8.94 18.38 7.89
CA ILE A 58 9.04 17.76 9.23
C ILE A 58 8.10 16.57 9.41
N GLN A 59 7.14 16.32 8.49
CA GLN A 59 6.20 15.22 8.60
C GLN A 59 6.87 13.86 8.32
N PRO A 60 6.31 12.76 8.87
CA PRO A 60 6.80 11.42 8.58
C PRO A 60 6.50 11.01 7.12
N ARG A 61 7.39 10.20 6.54
CA ARG A 61 7.24 9.69 5.16
C ARG A 61 6.45 8.38 5.06
N HIS A 62 6.21 7.70 6.17
CA HIS A 62 5.47 6.45 6.20
C HIS A 62 4.01 6.70 6.57
N HIS A 63 3.09 6.34 5.68
CA HIS A 63 1.65 6.58 5.86
C HIS A 63 0.86 5.27 5.95
N PRO A 64 -0.01 5.07 6.96
CA PRO A 64 -0.74 3.81 7.14
C PRO A 64 -1.73 3.50 6.01
N ARG A 65 -2.28 4.52 5.34
CA ARG A 65 -3.25 4.41 4.25
C ARG A 65 -2.62 4.44 2.86
N CYS A 66 -1.40 3.91 2.72
CA CYS A 66 -0.67 3.93 1.46
C CYS A 66 -1.10 2.80 0.52
N GLY A 67 -1.20 3.08 -0.77
CA GLY A 67 -1.53 2.11 -1.82
C GLY A 67 -0.51 0.96 -1.93
N THR A 68 0.78 1.17 -1.63
CA THR A 68 1.78 0.10 -1.64
C THR A 68 1.59 -0.85 -0.45
N SER A 69 1.19 -0.34 0.72
CA SER A 69 0.78 -1.15 1.86
C SER A 69 -0.47 -1.98 1.54
N PHE A 70 -1.44 -1.36 0.84
CA PHE A 70 -2.63 -2.05 0.35
C PHE A 70 -2.28 -3.22 -0.57
N LEU A 71 -1.36 -3.05 -1.52
CA LEU A 71 -0.92 -4.11 -2.42
C LEU A 71 -0.34 -5.32 -1.65
N PHE A 72 0.45 -5.07 -0.61
CA PHE A 72 0.96 -6.15 0.25
C PHE A 72 -0.17 -6.91 0.95
N VAL A 73 -1.16 -6.21 1.51
CA VAL A 73 -2.32 -6.83 2.15
C VAL A 73 -3.14 -7.64 1.14
N VAL A 74 -3.32 -7.15 -0.10
CA VAL A 74 -3.97 -7.91 -1.20
C VAL A 74 -3.25 -9.23 -1.45
N ILE A 75 -1.92 -9.25 -1.50
CA ILE A 75 -1.14 -10.47 -1.70
C ILE A 75 -1.39 -11.46 -0.56
N VAL A 76 -1.33 -11.01 0.70
CA VAL A 76 -1.56 -11.86 1.87
C VAL A 76 -2.99 -12.42 1.89
N VAL A 77 -3.99 -11.57 1.70
CA VAL A 77 -5.42 -11.98 1.66
C VAL A 77 -5.67 -12.94 0.49
N SER A 78 -5.06 -12.69 -0.69
CA SER A 78 -5.14 -13.58 -1.84
C SER A 78 -4.59 -14.97 -1.55
N ILE A 79 -3.44 -15.07 -0.88
CA ILE A 79 -2.84 -16.34 -0.48
C ILE A 79 -3.77 -17.08 0.49
N LEU A 80 -4.24 -16.40 1.52
CA LEU A 80 -5.11 -17.02 2.54
C LEU A 80 -6.44 -17.49 1.94
N LEU A 81 -7.11 -16.63 1.19
CA LEU A 81 -8.41 -16.96 0.59
C LEU A 81 -8.30 -18.08 -0.44
N SER A 82 -7.26 -18.03 -1.29
CA SER A 82 -6.99 -19.10 -2.26
C SER A 82 -6.64 -20.42 -1.57
N SER A 83 -5.86 -20.39 -0.49
CA SER A 83 -5.50 -21.59 0.26
C SER A 83 -6.74 -22.25 0.87
N VAL A 84 -7.63 -21.46 1.47
CA VAL A 84 -8.90 -21.94 2.01
C VAL A 84 -9.78 -22.52 0.90
N LEU A 85 -9.99 -21.77 -0.20
CA LEU A 85 -10.85 -22.25 -1.29
C LEU A 85 -10.37 -23.57 -1.87
N PHE A 86 -9.08 -23.68 -2.19
CA PHE A 86 -8.51 -24.89 -2.81
C PHE A 86 -8.29 -26.04 -1.82
N SER A 87 -8.56 -25.86 -0.53
CA SER A 87 -8.66 -26.97 0.42
C SER A 87 -10.02 -27.67 0.34
N PHE A 88 -11.06 -26.96 -0.12
CA PHE A 88 -12.41 -27.51 -0.27
C PHE A 88 -12.74 -27.90 -1.71
N VAL A 89 -12.12 -27.27 -2.71
CA VAL A 89 -12.40 -27.46 -4.13
C VAL A 89 -11.16 -28.04 -4.82
N GLU A 90 -11.23 -29.32 -5.22
CA GLU A 90 -10.18 -29.95 -6.01
C GLU A 90 -10.33 -29.58 -7.49
N VAL A 91 -9.48 -28.67 -7.97
CA VAL A 91 -9.40 -28.28 -9.38
C VAL A 91 -8.11 -28.82 -9.97
N THR A 92 -8.23 -29.87 -10.77
CA THR A 92 -7.08 -30.51 -11.46
C THR A 92 -6.66 -29.78 -12.72
N ASN A 93 -7.60 -29.14 -13.40
CA ASN A 93 -7.35 -28.39 -14.64
C ASN A 93 -6.70 -27.03 -14.34
N THR A 94 -5.52 -26.77 -14.91
CA THR A 94 -4.76 -25.52 -14.70
C THR A 94 -5.52 -24.29 -15.20
N PHE A 95 -6.21 -24.38 -16.35
CA PHE A 95 -6.98 -23.25 -16.89
C PHE A 95 -8.20 -22.92 -16.04
N ALA A 96 -8.91 -23.96 -15.56
CA ALA A 96 -10.02 -23.76 -14.64
C ALA A 96 -9.56 -23.13 -13.32
N ARG A 97 -8.40 -23.52 -12.82
CA ARG A 97 -7.78 -22.93 -11.63
C ARG A 97 -7.42 -21.46 -11.84
N MET A 98 -6.84 -21.12 -13.01
CA MET A 98 -6.55 -19.74 -13.39
C MET A 98 -7.82 -18.90 -13.48
N GLY A 99 -8.85 -19.40 -14.14
CA GLY A 99 -10.16 -18.73 -14.23
C GLY A 99 -10.78 -18.46 -12.86
N LEU A 100 -10.68 -19.43 -11.94
CA LEU A 100 -11.17 -19.28 -10.58
C LEU A 100 -10.38 -18.22 -9.78
N HIS A 101 -9.07 -18.13 -9.95
CA HIS A 101 -8.28 -17.04 -9.37
C HIS A 101 -8.68 -15.67 -9.91
N LEU A 102 -8.94 -15.55 -11.22
CA LEU A 102 -9.41 -14.30 -11.82
C LEU A 102 -10.80 -13.91 -11.30
N LEU A 103 -11.68 -14.87 -11.13
CA LEU A 103 -13.02 -14.64 -10.57
C LEU A 103 -12.96 -14.20 -9.10
N LEU A 104 -11.97 -14.67 -8.35
CA LEU A 104 -11.77 -14.27 -6.96
C LEU A 104 -11.17 -12.87 -6.79
N LEU A 105 -10.48 -12.32 -7.79
CA LEU A 105 -9.81 -11.02 -7.69
C LEU A 105 -10.74 -9.89 -7.22
N PRO A 106 -11.95 -9.70 -7.77
CA PRO A 106 -12.86 -8.66 -7.30
C PRO A 106 -13.22 -8.83 -5.82
N VAL A 107 -13.42 -10.07 -5.37
CA VAL A 107 -13.74 -10.37 -3.96
C VAL A 107 -12.55 -10.05 -3.06
N ILE A 108 -11.34 -10.46 -3.46
CA ILE A 108 -10.10 -10.19 -2.72
C ILE A 108 -9.87 -8.69 -2.59
N VAL A 109 -10.00 -7.95 -3.69
CA VAL A 109 -9.79 -6.49 -3.71
C VAL A 109 -10.84 -5.79 -2.85
N SER A 110 -12.11 -6.15 -2.96
CA SER A 110 -13.19 -5.57 -2.15
C SER A 110 -12.98 -5.82 -0.66
N LEU A 111 -12.67 -7.07 -0.29
CA LEU A 111 -12.40 -7.43 1.12
C LEU A 111 -11.18 -6.68 1.68
N THR A 112 -10.13 -6.60 0.89
CA THR A 112 -8.90 -5.89 1.28
C THR A 112 -9.13 -4.39 1.38
N TYR A 113 -9.96 -3.82 0.50
CA TYR A 113 -10.33 -2.41 0.55
C TYR A 113 -11.08 -2.09 1.85
N GLU A 114 -12.09 -2.87 2.22
CA GLU A 114 -12.82 -2.69 3.47
C GLU A 114 -11.91 -2.87 4.70
N LEU A 115 -11.02 -3.85 4.67
CA LEU A 115 -10.03 -4.04 5.73
C LEU A 115 -9.12 -2.81 5.87
N ASN A 116 -8.60 -2.28 4.76
CA ASN A 116 -7.73 -1.11 4.75
C ASN A 116 -8.47 0.16 5.24
N ARG A 117 -9.75 0.30 4.87
CA ARG A 117 -10.62 1.38 5.33
C ARG A 117 -10.81 1.33 6.85
N VAL A 118 -11.08 0.16 7.39
CA VAL A 118 -11.22 -0.04 8.86
C VAL A 118 -9.90 0.25 9.57
N VAL A 119 -8.77 -0.27 9.04
CA VAL A 119 -7.43 -0.02 9.59
C VAL A 119 -7.08 1.46 9.56
N GLY A 120 -7.45 2.18 8.49
CA GLY A 120 -7.21 3.62 8.37
C GLY A 120 -8.08 4.48 9.28
N ARG A 121 -9.26 3.97 9.70
CA ARG A 121 -10.22 4.71 10.53
C ARG A 121 -9.93 4.59 12.03
N TYR A 122 -9.39 3.46 12.48
CA TYR A 122 -9.17 3.18 13.90
C TYR A 122 -7.68 3.09 14.21
N ASP A 123 -7.20 3.88 15.18
CA ASP A 123 -5.83 3.79 15.69
C ASP A 123 -5.83 2.99 17.00
N ASN A 124 -5.72 1.67 16.88
CA ASN A 124 -5.59 0.77 18.03
C ASN A 124 -4.42 -0.22 17.82
N ARG A 125 -4.09 -1.01 18.85
CA ARG A 125 -2.98 -1.97 18.78
C ARG A 125 -3.15 -3.01 17.66
N LEU A 126 -4.39 -3.42 17.36
CA LEU A 126 -4.69 -4.41 16.33
C LEU A 126 -4.46 -3.82 14.93
N THR A 127 -4.97 -2.60 14.68
CA THR A 127 -4.78 -1.93 13.38
C THR A 127 -3.31 -1.62 13.12
N ARG A 128 -2.56 -1.21 14.13
CA ARG A 128 -1.09 -1.03 14.04
C ARG A 128 -0.37 -2.33 13.71
N LEU A 129 -0.77 -3.46 14.29
CA LEU A 129 -0.19 -4.77 13.99
C LEU A 129 -0.48 -5.20 12.54
N VAL A 130 -1.70 -4.98 12.07
CA VAL A 130 -2.12 -5.32 10.68
C VAL A 130 -1.42 -4.43 9.66
N SER A 131 -1.23 -3.14 9.94
CA SER A 131 -0.54 -2.21 9.03
C SER A 131 1.00 -2.29 9.10
N ALA A 132 1.57 -2.85 10.18
CA ALA A 132 3.01 -2.89 10.38
C ALA A 132 3.82 -3.49 9.20
N PRO A 133 3.42 -4.62 8.57
CA PRO A 133 4.14 -5.14 7.42
C PRO A 133 4.12 -4.19 6.22
N GLY A 134 2.98 -3.53 5.96
CA GLY A 134 2.84 -2.52 4.92
C GLY A 134 3.70 -1.28 5.19
N MET A 135 3.69 -0.79 6.44
CA MET A 135 4.55 0.32 6.89
C MET A 135 6.03 -0.02 6.74
N TRP A 136 6.42 -1.26 7.08
CA TRP A 136 7.80 -1.73 6.90
C TRP A 136 8.22 -1.76 5.43
N LEU A 137 7.30 -2.14 4.51
CA LEU A 137 7.53 -2.12 3.07
C LEU A 137 7.88 -0.73 2.55
N GLN A 138 7.33 0.31 3.15
CA GLN A 138 7.57 1.70 2.76
C GLN A 138 9.04 2.14 2.96
N ASN A 139 9.86 1.39 3.73
CA ASN A 139 11.30 1.66 3.79
C ASN A 139 11.98 1.57 2.42
N TRP A 140 11.42 0.80 1.49
CA TRP A 140 11.94 0.64 0.12
C TRP A 140 11.10 1.34 -0.95
N THR A 141 9.90 1.76 -0.62
CA THR A 141 8.97 2.38 -1.59
C THR A 141 8.72 3.85 -1.32
N THR A 142 9.32 4.42 -0.25
CA THR A 142 9.30 5.86 0.03
C THR A 142 10.68 6.33 0.49
N PHE A 143 11.18 7.42 -0.10
CA PHE A 143 12.42 8.05 0.31
C PHE A 143 12.21 9.51 0.68
N GLU A 144 13.21 10.11 1.36
CA GLU A 144 13.17 11.53 1.70
C GLU A 144 13.19 12.38 0.41
N PRO A 145 12.17 13.23 0.20
CA PRO A 145 12.11 14.15 -0.91
C PRO A 145 13.00 15.38 -0.67
N ASP A 146 13.42 16.02 -1.74
CA ASP A 146 13.94 17.39 -1.69
C ASP A 146 12.80 18.42 -1.69
N ASP A 147 13.13 19.68 -1.45
CA ASP A 147 12.16 20.77 -1.34
C ASP A 147 11.37 20.98 -2.63
N SER A 148 12.00 20.82 -3.78
CA SER A 148 11.35 20.97 -5.09
C SER A 148 10.30 19.87 -5.31
N MET A 149 10.54 18.67 -4.81
CA MET A 149 9.58 17.55 -4.85
C MET A 149 8.41 17.79 -3.87
N ILE A 150 8.69 18.38 -2.70
CA ILE A 150 7.66 18.79 -1.76
C ILE A 150 6.74 19.85 -2.36
N GLU A 151 7.30 20.87 -3.03
CA GLU A 151 6.51 21.89 -3.73
C GLU A 151 5.57 21.29 -4.78
N VAL A 152 6.07 20.33 -5.57
CA VAL A 152 5.25 19.61 -6.57
C VAL A 152 4.16 18.79 -5.87
N GLY A 153 4.48 18.11 -4.77
CA GLY A 153 3.53 17.35 -3.97
C GLY A 153 2.41 18.23 -3.41
N ILE A 154 2.75 19.37 -2.81
CA ILE A 154 1.79 20.36 -2.30
C ILE A 154 0.88 20.86 -3.42
N ARG A 155 1.45 21.22 -4.58
CA ARG A 155 0.68 21.72 -5.71
C ARG A 155 -0.27 20.68 -6.27
N ALA A 156 0.20 19.45 -6.47
CA ALA A 156 -0.63 18.35 -6.95
C ALA A 156 -1.77 18.02 -5.97
N PHE A 157 -1.47 17.98 -4.67
CA PHE A 157 -2.47 17.73 -3.63
C PHE A 157 -3.53 18.83 -3.56
N THR A 158 -3.13 20.11 -3.66
CA THR A 158 -4.06 21.24 -3.63
C THR A 158 -5.05 21.21 -4.80
N LEU A 159 -4.65 20.69 -5.97
CA LEU A 159 -5.52 20.58 -7.15
C LEU A 159 -6.63 19.51 -7.01
N VAL A 160 -6.46 18.54 -6.12
CA VAL A 160 -7.44 17.45 -5.91
C VAL A 160 -8.27 17.63 -4.64
N LEU A 161 -7.96 18.64 -3.82
CA LEU A 161 -8.75 18.93 -2.64
C LEU A 161 -10.18 19.35 -3.03
N PRO A 162 -11.21 18.80 -2.36
CA PRO A 162 -12.57 19.22 -2.60
C PRO A 162 -12.77 20.68 -2.14
N GLU A 163 -13.59 21.44 -2.88
CA GLU A 163 -13.92 22.82 -2.54
C GLU A 163 -14.67 22.93 -1.20
N GLU A 164 -15.47 21.92 -0.87
CA GLU A 164 -16.21 21.84 0.39
C GLU A 164 -15.41 21.10 1.46
N LYS A 165 -15.09 21.80 2.55
CA LYS A 165 -14.42 21.22 3.71
C LYS A 165 -15.25 20.07 4.31
N GLY A 166 -14.64 18.91 4.47
CA GLY A 166 -15.23 17.74 5.13
C GLY A 166 -15.79 16.67 4.18
N LYS A 167 -15.78 16.89 2.85
CA LYS A 167 -16.09 15.82 1.87
C LYS A 167 -14.98 14.78 1.73
N ASP A 168 -13.81 15.05 2.26
CA ASP A 168 -12.62 14.23 2.31
C ASP A 168 -12.49 13.39 3.60
N GLN A 169 -13.46 13.54 4.53
CA GLN A 169 -13.50 12.75 5.76
C GLN A 169 -14.16 11.38 5.50
N TRP A 170 -13.44 10.31 5.72
CA TRP A 170 -13.88 8.93 5.57
C TRP A 170 -13.31 7.99 6.61
#